data_84a4c1c13f45f51164a78331fc0440bb
#
_entry.id   84a4c1c13f45f51164a78331fc0440bb
#
_cell.length_a   1.000
_cell.length_b   1.000
_cell.length_c   1.000
_cell.angle_alpha   90.00
_cell.angle_beta   90.00
_cell.angle_gamma   90.00
#
_symmetry.space_group_name_H-M   'P 1'
#
loop_
_entity.id
_entity.type
_entity.pdbx_description
1 polymer ?
#
loop_
_entity_poly.entity_id
_entity_poly.type
_entity_poly.pdbx_seq_one_letter_code
_entity_poly.pdbx_strand_id
1 'polypeptide(L)'
;MRTIVHLSDLHFGAINEHAIGALIEAVGALRPDVVAVSGDLTQRARAREFTRARAFLGELPSPQIVVPGNHDVPFHNVVARFCFQLSRYRRYITPDLEPFLMVGDDLAIAGLNTARSWTFKGGRVNEEQVTRVCERLSAAPADAARIVVAHHPFDLPPGVGDRLLVGRAHLAMALFARSRTDVFLTGHLHASRISQTGKRYRIPGHSALVLQAGTATSSRERLEANAFNVLRIDRSQAVIEHFVWSSTGMAGAGAFKTLGQERFARDDDGWRAE
;
A
#
# COMPACT_ATOMS: atom_id res chain seq x y z
N MET A 1 -11.11 15.59 7.93
CA MET A 1 -10.78 14.13 7.80
C MET A 1 -10.63 13.80 6.33
N ARG A 2 -9.51 13.22 5.90
CA ARG A 2 -9.21 12.81 4.52
C ARG A 2 -9.56 11.36 4.29
N THR A 3 -10.05 11.05 3.10
CA THR A 3 -10.42 9.70 2.68
C THR A 3 -9.39 9.14 1.70
N ILE A 4 -8.71 8.07 2.08
CA ILE A 4 -7.75 7.36 1.26
C ILE A 4 -8.28 5.95 0.96
N VAL A 5 -8.40 5.60 -0.32
CA VAL A 5 -8.63 4.21 -0.73
C VAL A 5 -7.29 3.53 -0.92
N HIS A 6 -7.09 2.38 -0.26
CA HIS A 6 -5.85 1.62 -0.32
C HIS A 6 -6.06 0.29 -1.02
N LEU A 7 -5.52 0.17 -2.22
CA LEU A 7 -5.48 -1.03 -3.05
C LEU A 7 -4.08 -1.65 -3.01
N SER A 8 -3.99 -2.97 -3.17
CA SER A 8 -2.73 -3.70 -3.30
C SER A 8 -2.87 -4.95 -4.14
N ASP A 9 -1.76 -5.48 -4.61
CA ASP A 9 -1.66 -6.80 -5.19
C ASP A 9 -2.69 -7.03 -6.31
N LEU A 10 -2.68 -6.12 -7.30
CA LEU A 10 -3.60 -6.15 -8.45
C LEU A 10 -3.36 -7.37 -9.34
N HIS A 11 -2.09 -7.75 -9.53
CA HIS A 11 -1.65 -8.93 -10.27
C HIS A 11 -2.25 -9.07 -11.67
N PHE A 12 -2.30 -8.00 -12.47
CA PHE A 12 -2.71 -8.07 -13.87
C PHE A 12 -1.95 -9.18 -14.60
N GLY A 13 -2.68 -10.13 -15.18
CA GLY A 13 -2.17 -11.41 -15.70
C GLY A 13 -2.65 -12.63 -14.91
N ALA A 14 -3.25 -12.41 -13.72
CA ALA A 14 -3.94 -13.43 -12.92
C ALA A 14 -5.02 -12.75 -12.07
N ILE A 15 -5.99 -12.10 -12.72
CA ILE A 15 -7.05 -11.30 -12.08
C ILE A 15 -8.41 -11.98 -12.12
N ASN A 16 -9.26 -11.62 -11.19
CA ASN A 16 -10.69 -11.87 -11.19
C ASN A 16 -11.36 -10.78 -12.05
N GLU A 17 -11.64 -11.10 -13.30
CA GLU A 17 -12.24 -10.16 -14.26
C GLU A 17 -13.61 -9.62 -13.78
N HIS A 18 -14.36 -10.41 -13.02
CA HIS A 18 -15.67 -10.02 -12.50
C HIS A 18 -15.60 -8.96 -11.41
N ALA A 19 -14.49 -8.90 -10.68
CA ALA A 19 -14.32 -7.92 -9.61
C ALA A 19 -13.91 -6.52 -10.13
N ILE A 20 -13.35 -6.42 -11.34
CA ILE A 20 -12.75 -5.17 -11.85
C ILE A 20 -13.77 -4.02 -11.93
N GLY A 21 -14.88 -4.24 -12.62
CA GLY A 21 -15.91 -3.20 -12.79
C GLY A 21 -16.50 -2.75 -11.47
N ALA A 22 -16.84 -3.72 -10.59
CA ALA A 22 -17.37 -3.43 -9.27
C ALA A 22 -16.35 -2.72 -8.35
N LEU A 23 -15.05 -3.01 -8.50
CA LEU A 23 -14.00 -2.29 -7.76
C LEU A 23 -13.94 -0.83 -8.20
N ILE A 24 -13.94 -0.55 -9.51
CA ILE A 24 -13.92 0.80 -10.06
C ILE A 24 -15.15 1.58 -9.56
N GLU A 25 -16.34 0.98 -9.63
CA GLU A 25 -17.58 1.58 -9.14
C GLU A 25 -17.53 1.87 -7.63
N ALA A 26 -17.11 0.90 -6.82
CA ALA A 26 -17.01 1.04 -5.37
C ALA A 26 -16.02 2.15 -4.98
N VAL A 27 -14.84 2.18 -5.62
CA VAL A 27 -13.83 3.23 -5.37
C VAL A 27 -14.34 4.60 -5.81
N GLY A 28 -14.98 4.69 -6.98
CA GLY A 28 -15.57 5.94 -7.47
C GLY A 28 -16.68 6.49 -6.55
N ALA A 29 -17.54 5.61 -6.02
CA ALA A 29 -18.63 5.98 -5.11
C ALA A 29 -18.12 6.55 -3.77
N LEU A 30 -16.94 6.11 -3.31
CA LEU A 30 -16.29 6.61 -2.09
C LEU A 30 -15.74 8.04 -2.22
N ARG A 31 -15.56 8.55 -3.44
CA ARG A 31 -14.99 9.88 -3.74
C ARG A 31 -13.74 10.17 -2.90
N PRO A 32 -12.70 9.34 -2.98
CA PRO A 32 -11.52 9.50 -2.15
C PRO A 32 -10.73 10.76 -2.49
N ASP A 33 -10.06 11.34 -1.48
CA ASP A 33 -9.07 12.40 -1.69
C ASP A 33 -7.81 11.87 -2.38
N VAL A 34 -7.45 10.59 -2.14
CA VAL A 34 -6.31 9.89 -2.76
C VAL A 34 -6.63 8.40 -2.93
N VAL A 35 -6.19 7.83 -4.05
CA VAL A 35 -6.09 6.38 -4.22
C VAL A 35 -4.63 5.96 -4.07
N ALA A 36 -4.32 5.15 -3.07
CA ALA A 36 -3.00 4.59 -2.81
C ALA A 36 -2.93 3.14 -3.32
N VAL A 37 -1.94 2.82 -4.15
CA VAL A 37 -1.72 1.46 -4.67
C VAL A 37 -0.35 0.96 -4.22
N SER A 38 -0.34 0.01 -3.30
CA SER A 38 0.88 -0.46 -2.64
C SER A 38 1.56 -1.64 -3.36
N GLY A 39 1.60 -1.61 -4.69
CA GLY A 39 2.45 -2.48 -5.50
C GLY A 39 1.82 -3.77 -6.01
N ASP A 40 2.66 -4.58 -6.65
CA ASP A 40 2.28 -5.81 -7.37
C ASP A 40 1.14 -5.57 -8.37
N LEU A 41 1.37 -4.58 -9.26
CA LEU A 41 0.43 -4.23 -10.33
C LEU A 41 0.30 -5.38 -11.34
N THR A 42 1.40 -6.10 -11.56
CA THR A 42 1.51 -7.16 -12.57
C THR A 42 1.81 -8.51 -11.94
N GLN A 43 1.51 -9.58 -12.67
CA GLN A 43 1.83 -10.94 -12.23
C GLN A 43 3.29 -11.32 -12.56
N ARG A 44 3.83 -10.86 -13.68
CA ARG A 44 5.14 -11.27 -14.22
C ARG A 44 5.92 -10.15 -14.91
N ALA A 45 5.60 -8.91 -14.61
CA ALA A 45 6.21 -7.71 -15.22
C ALA A 45 6.19 -7.71 -16.75
N ARG A 46 5.15 -8.27 -17.41
CA ARG A 46 5.02 -8.25 -18.86
C ARG A 46 4.44 -6.93 -19.36
N ALA A 47 4.83 -6.48 -20.56
CA ALA A 47 4.31 -5.24 -21.13
C ALA A 47 2.78 -5.21 -21.19
N ARG A 48 2.14 -6.31 -21.63
CA ARG A 48 0.67 -6.41 -21.69
C ARG A 48 -0.01 -6.28 -20.31
N GLU A 49 0.65 -6.78 -19.27
CA GLU A 49 0.15 -6.71 -17.90
C GLU A 49 0.20 -5.25 -17.40
N PHE A 50 1.31 -4.55 -17.64
CA PHE A 50 1.43 -3.12 -17.35
C PHE A 50 0.45 -2.27 -18.16
N THR A 51 0.22 -2.58 -19.46
CA THR A 51 -0.77 -1.86 -20.27
C THR A 51 -2.17 -1.99 -19.66
N ARG A 52 -2.57 -3.18 -19.23
CA ARG A 52 -3.86 -3.40 -18.56
C ARG A 52 -3.94 -2.72 -17.20
N ALA A 53 -2.87 -2.81 -16.39
CA ALA A 53 -2.80 -2.11 -15.10
C ALA A 53 -2.93 -0.59 -15.28
N ARG A 54 -2.26 -0.01 -16.28
CA ARG A 54 -2.38 1.41 -16.62
C ARG A 54 -3.81 1.79 -17.01
N ALA A 55 -4.47 0.98 -17.85
CA ALA A 55 -5.86 1.23 -18.23
C ALA A 55 -6.78 1.23 -17.01
N PHE A 56 -6.66 0.23 -16.13
CA PHE A 56 -7.39 0.16 -14.87
C PHE A 56 -7.14 1.38 -13.96
N LEU A 57 -5.87 1.79 -13.78
CA LEU A 57 -5.56 2.98 -12.98
C LEU A 57 -6.17 4.24 -13.59
N GLY A 58 -6.30 4.31 -14.92
CA GLY A 58 -6.96 5.41 -15.61
C GLY A 58 -8.47 5.54 -15.34
N GLU A 59 -9.14 4.47 -14.94
CA GLU A 59 -10.55 4.44 -14.55
C GLU A 59 -10.79 4.83 -13.09
N LEU A 60 -9.73 4.86 -12.27
CA LEU A 60 -9.84 5.21 -10.84
C LEU A 60 -9.73 6.72 -10.62
N PRO A 61 -10.33 7.24 -9.54
CA PRO A 61 -10.19 8.65 -9.15
C PRO A 61 -8.72 9.09 -8.99
N SER A 62 -8.49 10.37 -9.26
CA SER A 62 -7.20 11.05 -9.02
C SER A 62 -7.35 12.09 -7.91
N PRO A 63 -6.27 12.42 -7.17
CA PRO A 63 -4.88 11.98 -7.36
C PRO A 63 -4.62 10.55 -6.90
N GLN A 64 -3.56 9.95 -7.47
CA GLN A 64 -3.13 8.59 -7.13
C GLN A 64 -1.68 8.59 -6.68
N ILE A 65 -1.35 7.69 -5.75
CA ILE A 65 0.03 7.38 -5.38
C ILE A 65 0.26 5.88 -5.57
N VAL A 66 1.19 5.53 -6.45
CA VAL A 66 1.44 4.14 -6.85
C VAL A 66 2.91 3.81 -6.63
N VAL A 67 3.19 2.69 -5.98
CA VAL A 67 4.55 2.18 -5.80
C VAL A 67 4.70 0.79 -6.44
N PRO A 68 5.92 0.37 -6.83
CA PRO A 68 6.11 -0.97 -7.39
C PRO A 68 6.20 -2.02 -6.30
N GLY A 69 5.76 -3.26 -6.64
CA GLY A 69 5.97 -4.46 -5.85
C GLY A 69 7.03 -5.40 -6.45
N ASN A 70 7.23 -6.56 -5.84
CA ASN A 70 8.24 -7.52 -6.31
C ASN A 70 7.83 -8.24 -7.61
N HIS A 71 6.54 -8.38 -7.90
CA HIS A 71 6.03 -8.92 -9.16
C HIS A 71 6.14 -7.94 -10.34
N ASP A 72 6.37 -6.65 -10.08
CA ASP A 72 6.63 -5.64 -11.10
C ASP A 72 8.10 -5.64 -11.57
N VAL A 73 8.96 -6.40 -10.88
CA VAL A 73 10.34 -6.70 -11.29
C VAL A 73 10.36 -7.99 -12.13
N PRO A 74 11.01 -8.03 -13.32
CA PRO A 74 11.08 -9.22 -14.16
C PRO A 74 11.63 -10.43 -13.41
N PHE A 75 10.87 -11.53 -13.35
CA PHE A 75 11.30 -12.73 -12.62
C PHE A 75 12.14 -13.70 -13.48
N HIS A 76 11.71 -13.95 -14.73
CA HIS A 76 12.30 -14.98 -15.60
C HIS A 76 13.44 -14.48 -16.48
N ASN A 77 13.60 -13.17 -16.65
CA ASN A 77 14.66 -12.60 -17.47
C ASN A 77 15.72 -11.98 -16.57
N VAL A 78 16.81 -12.71 -16.36
CA VAL A 78 17.91 -12.31 -15.49
C VAL A 78 18.50 -10.96 -15.93
N VAL A 79 18.76 -10.78 -17.23
CA VAL A 79 19.28 -9.50 -17.75
C VAL A 79 18.33 -8.36 -17.47
N ALA A 80 17.05 -8.52 -17.80
CA ALA A 80 16.04 -7.49 -17.53
C ALA A 80 15.89 -7.21 -16.02
N ARG A 81 16.05 -8.24 -15.18
CA ARG A 81 15.97 -8.11 -13.72
C ARG A 81 17.08 -7.24 -13.14
N PHE A 82 18.31 -7.42 -13.60
CA PHE A 82 19.46 -6.73 -13.02
C PHE A 82 19.82 -5.43 -13.74
N CYS A 83 19.69 -5.39 -15.08
CA CYS A 83 20.04 -4.20 -15.87
C CYS A 83 18.86 -3.23 -16.06
N PHE A 84 17.60 -3.73 -16.05
CA PHE A 84 16.41 -2.95 -16.37
C PHE A 84 15.28 -3.17 -15.38
N GLN A 85 15.60 -3.28 -14.10
CA GLN A 85 14.75 -3.73 -13.00
C GLN A 85 13.31 -3.25 -13.04
N LEU A 86 13.06 -1.96 -13.14
CA LEU A 86 11.74 -1.33 -13.15
C LEU A 86 11.49 -0.50 -14.42
N SER A 87 12.20 -0.82 -15.53
CA SER A 87 12.10 -0.04 -16.77
C SER A 87 10.67 -0.04 -17.34
N ARG A 88 9.96 -1.17 -17.27
CA ARG A 88 8.57 -1.26 -17.70
C ARG A 88 7.64 -0.51 -16.77
N TYR A 89 7.80 -0.63 -15.45
CA TYR A 89 7.05 0.17 -14.49
C TYR A 89 7.21 1.67 -14.79
N ARG A 90 8.47 2.14 -14.95
CA ARG A 90 8.75 3.55 -15.29
C ARG A 90 8.15 3.99 -16.61
N ARG A 91 8.10 3.12 -17.61
CA ARG A 91 7.54 3.42 -18.93
C ARG A 91 6.01 3.47 -18.94
N TYR A 92 5.34 2.55 -18.23
CA TYR A 92 3.89 2.37 -18.34
C TYR A 92 3.12 3.06 -17.22
N ILE A 93 3.69 3.16 -16.02
CA ILE A 93 3.01 3.69 -14.83
C ILE A 93 3.52 5.08 -14.50
N THR A 94 4.72 5.19 -13.93
CA THR A 94 5.35 6.49 -13.60
C THR A 94 6.88 6.34 -13.55
N PRO A 95 7.64 7.36 -14.00
CA PRO A 95 9.09 7.39 -13.86
C PRO A 95 9.52 7.54 -12.39
N ASP A 96 8.67 8.14 -11.54
CA ASP A 96 8.94 8.35 -10.12
C ASP A 96 8.62 7.09 -9.32
N LEU A 97 9.63 6.54 -8.65
CA LEU A 97 9.50 5.36 -7.79
C LEU A 97 9.24 5.70 -6.32
N GLU A 98 9.34 6.98 -5.97
CA GLU A 98 9.13 7.52 -4.63
C GLU A 98 8.23 8.76 -4.71
N PRO A 99 7.00 8.61 -5.27
CA PRO A 99 6.08 9.73 -5.44
C PRO A 99 5.73 10.37 -4.11
N PHE A 100 5.44 11.68 -4.17
CA PHE A 100 5.01 12.45 -3.01
C PHE A 100 3.83 13.34 -3.37
N LEU A 101 2.83 13.37 -2.51
CA LEU A 101 1.65 14.21 -2.63
C LEU A 101 1.39 14.97 -1.33
N MET A 102 1.08 16.27 -1.47
CA MET A 102 0.37 17.04 -0.46
C MET A 102 -1.08 17.21 -0.91
N VAL A 103 -2.02 16.90 -0.04
CA VAL A 103 -3.45 17.12 -0.28
C VAL A 103 -3.96 18.13 0.75
N GLY A 104 -4.20 19.34 0.29
CA GLY A 104 -4.36 20.49 1.20
C GLY A 104 -3.14 20.65 2.12
N ASP A 105 -3.38 21.18 3.31
CA ASP A 105 -2.34 21.38 4.33
C ASP A 105 -2.38 20.27 5.41
N ASP A 106 -3.24 19.28 5.26
CA ASP A 106 -3.59 18.32 6.31
C ASP A 106 -3.23 16.86 6.00
N LEU A 107 -2.75 16.55 4.77
CA LEU A 107 -2.30 15.20 4.41
C LEU A 107 -1.02 15.23 3.57
N ALA A 108 0.03 14.58 4.07
CA ALA A 108 1.26 14.28 3.35
C ALA A 108 1.37 12.77 3.12
N ILE A 109 1.52 12.35 1.87
CA ILE A 109 1.62 10.93 1.53
C ILE A 109 2.83 10.70 0.63
N ALA A 110 3.69 9.73 0.99
CA ALA A 110 4.93 9.42 0.30
C ALA A 110 4.98 7.94 -0.11
N GLY A 111 5.36 7.69 -1.35
CA GLY A 111 5.70 6.35 -1.83
C GLY A 111 7.13 5.96 -1.46
N LEU A 112 7.33 4.70 -1.14
CA LEU A 112 8.63 4.12 -0.83
C LEU A 112 8.85 2.84 -1.64
N ASN A 113 9.77 2.88 -2.59
CA ASN A 113 10.12 1.69 -3.37
C ASN A 113 10.90 0.68 -2.54
N THR A 114 10.28 -0.43 -2.23
CA THR A 114 10.89 -1.55 -1.50
C THR A 114 11.31 -2.73 -2.41
N ALA A 115 10.93 -2.71 -3.70
CA ALA A 115 11.27 -3.75 -4.65
C ALA A 115 12.75 -3.72 -5.04
N ARG A 116 13.43 -4.87 -5.08
CA ARG A 116 14.86 -5.00 -5.41
C ARG A 116 15.11 -6.22 -6.29
N SER A 117 16.10 -6.11 -7.19
CA SER A 117 16.52 -7.22 -8.07
C SER A 117 17.09 -8.42 -7.31
N TRP A 118 17.80 -8.17 -6.23
CA TRP A 118 18.50 -9.19 -5.44
C TRP A 118 17.58 -9.96 -4.49
N THR A 119 16.35 -9.49 -4.28
CA THR A 119 15.38 -10.15 -3.41
C THR A 119 14.20 -10.64 -4.24
N PHE A 120 13.90 -11.96 -4.22
CA PHE A 120 12.81 -12.53 -5.03
C PHE A 120 11.44 -12.26 -4.40
N LYS A 121 11.33 -12.41 -3.09
CA LYS A 121 10.10 -12.22 -2.32
C LYS A 121 10.20 -11.14 -1.27
N GLY A 122 11.40 -10.90 -0.73
CA GLY A 122 11.63 -9.85 0.26
C GLY A 122 11.87 -8.50 -0.39
N GLY A 123 11.49 -7.43 0.30
CA GLY A 123 11.86 -6.08 -0.04
C GLY A 123 13.10 -5.62 0.72
N ARG A 124 13.65 -4.50 0.32
CA ARG A 124 14.72 -3.85 1.08
C ARG A 124 14.71 -2.35 0.85
N VAL A 125 14.96 -1.60 1.90
CA VAL A 125 15.20 -0.16 1.84
C VAL A 125 16.66 0.17 2.13
N ASN A 126 17.11 1.35 1.75
CA ASN A 126 18.39 1.92 2.19
C ASN A 126 18.15 3.21 2.98
N GLU A 127 19.15 3.61 3.74
CA GLU A 127 19.05 4.75 4.65
C GLU A 127 18.80 6.05 3.90
N GLU A 128 19.55 6.32 2.84
CA GLU A 128 19.40 7.52 2.02
C GLU A 128 17.98 7.66 1.45
N GLN A 129 17.40 6.57 0.95
CA GLN A 129 16.05 6.52 0.43
C GLN A 129 15.02 6.87 1.51
N VAL A 130 15.15 6.26 2.69
CA VAL A 130 14.24 6.53 3.81
C VAL A 130 14.41 7.96 4.30
N THR A 131 15.63 8.47 4.37
CA THR A 131 15.91 9.86 4.77
C THR A 131 15.22 10.86 3.83
N ARG A 132 15.34 10.68 2.51
CA ARG A 132 14.64 11.55 1.54
C ARG A 132 13.12 11.54 1.74
N VAL A 133 12.52 10.37 1.99
CA VAL A 133 11.07 10.27 2.27
C VAL A 133 10.72 10.97 3.57
N CYS A 134 11.50 10.77 4.63
CA CYS A 134 11.30 11.42 5.93
C CYS A 134 11.44 12.95 5.84
N GLU A 135 12.39 13.47 5.06
CA GLU A 135 12.56 14.91 4.83
C GLU A 135 11.33 15.53 4.19
N ARG A 136 10.78 14.87 3.14
CA ARG A 136 9.55 15.32 2.48
C ARG A 136 8.36 15.31 3.44
N LEU A 137 8.18 14.25 4.23
CA LEU A 137 7.11 14.16 5.22
C LEU A 137 7.28 15.19 6.34
N SER A 138 8.51 15.46 6.77
CA SER A 138 8.80 16.44 7.82
C SER A 138 8.60 17.88 7.37
N ALA A 139 8.68 18.15 6.05
CA ALA A 139 8.41 19.46 5.49
C ALA A 139 6.90 19.79 5.44
N ALA A 140 6.03 18.81 5.64
CA ALA A 140 4.59 19.03 5.73
C ALA A 140 4.23 19.78 7.02
N PRO A 141 3.11 20.54 7.05
CA PRO A 141 2.62 21.20 8.26
C PRO A 141 2.59 20.27 9.46
N ALA A 142 2.78 20.83 10.67
CA ALA A 142 2.89 20.06 11.91
C ALA A 142 1.66 19.17 12.17
N ASP A 143 0.48 19.64 11.76
CA ASP A 143 -0.80 18.97 11.95
C ASP A 143 -1.21 18.06 10.79
N ALA A 144 -0.40 17.96 9.73
CA ALA A 144 -0.67 17.06 8.64
C ALA A 144 -0.49 15.60 9.06
N ALA A 145 -1.43 14.74 8.67
CA ALA A 145 -1.26 13.29 8.73
C ALA A 145 -0.17 12.86 7.74
N ARG A 146 0.75 12.00 8.19
CA ARG A 146 1.92 11.55 7.41
C ARG A 146 1.81 10.07 7.10
N ILE A 147 1.69 9.74 5.83
CA ILE A 147 1.45 8.36 5.36
C ILE A 147 2.60 7.91 4.47
N VAL A 148 3.06 6.69 4.66
CA VAL A 148 4.01 6.00 3.79
C VAL A 148 3.30 4.86 3.07
N VAL A 149 3.41 4.82 1.74
CA VAL A 149 2.92 3.73 0.89
C VAL A 149 4.10 2.89 0.44
N ALA A 150 4.12 1.61 0.80
CA ALA A 150 5.18 0.67 0.44
C ALA A 150 4.58 -0.70 0.15
N HIS A 151 5.25 -1.53 -0.66
CA HIS A 151 4.71 -2.87 -0.94
C HIS A 151 5.01 -3.85 0.19
N HIS A 152 6.29 -3.98 0.57
CA HIS A 152 6.69 -4.97 1.59
C HIS A 152 6.39 -4.47 3.00
N PRO A 153 5.93 -5.38 3.89
CA PRO A 153 5.45 -5.01 5.22
C PRO A 153 6.57 -4.55 6.17
N PHE A 154 6.22 -3.59 7.01
CA PHE A 154 7.03 -3.16 8.17
C PHE A 154 6.61 -3.88 9.46
N ASP A 155 5.48 -4.57 9.47
CA ASP A 155 5.05 -5.41 10.58
C ASP A 155 4.46 -6.73 10.08
N LEU A 156 4.53 -7.79 10.88
CA LEU A 156 4.09 -9.12 10.54
C LEU A 156 3.15 -9.68 11.60
N PRO A 157 2.24 -10.60 11.24
CA PRO A 157 1.44 -11.33 12.21
C PRO A 157 2.33 -12.05 13.24
N PRO A 158 1.84 -12.26 14.47
CA PRO A 158 2.53 -13.08 15.45
C PRO A 158 2.83 -14.48 14.89
N GLY A 159 4.04 -15.00 15.16
CA GLY A 159 4.47 -16.31 14.68
C GLY A 159 5.00 -16.34 13.25
N VAL A 160 4.87 -15.26 12.48
CA VAL A 160 5.48 -15.14 11.14
C VAL A 160 6.93 -14.67 11.31
N GLY A 161 7.84 -15.43 10.72
CA GLY A 161 9.28 -15.12 10.81
C GLY A 161 9.69 -13.84 10.08
N ASP A 162 10.65 -13.12 10.62
CA ASP A 162 11.12 -11.79 10.15
C ASP A 162 11.67 -11.76 8.71
N ARG A 163 11.84 -12.91 8.06
CA ARG A 163 12.27 -13.00 6.65
C ARG A 163 11.32 -12.32 5.67
N LEU A 164 10.06 -12.11 6.06
CA LEU A 164 9.06 -11.43 5.24
C LEU A 164 8.99 -9.93 5.53
N LEU A 165 9.63 -9.43 6.58
CA LEU A 165 9.80 -7.99 6.80
C LEU A 165 10.64 -7.38 5.68
N VAL A 166 10.36 -6.12 5.37
CA VAL A 166 11.25 -5.34 4.52
C VAL A 166 12.66 -5.28 5.14
N GLY A 167 13.68 -5.59 4.35
CA GLY A 167 15.04 -5.56 4.83
C GLY A 167 15.44 -4.17 5.34
N ARG A 168 16.08 -4.09 6.49
CA ARG A 168 16.42 -2.87 7.25
C ARG A 168 15.19 -2.16 7.87
N ALA A 169 14.13 -2.89 8.18
CA ALA A 169 12.92 -2.35 8.79
C ALA A 169 13.19 -1.56 10.08
N HIS A 170 14.06 -2.07 10.95
CA HIS A 170 14.41 -1.37 12.22
C HIS A 170 15.09 -0.02 12.00
N LEU A 171 16.04 0.07 11.05
CA LEU A 171 16.68 1.33 10.69
C LEU A 171 15.64 2.31 10.11
N ALA A 172 14.82 1.84 9.18
CA ALA A 172 13.77 2.65 8.56
C ALA A 172 12.77 3.17 9.61
N MET A 173 12.34 2.32 10.53
CA MET A 173 11.36 2.69 11.55
C MET A 173 11.91 3.75 12.51
N ALA A 174 13.19 3.70 12.86
CA ALA A 174 13.82 4.73 13.68
C ALA A 174 13.82 6.12 12.98
N LEU A 175 13.98 6.15 11.66
CA LEU A 175 13.91 7.37 10.87
C LEU A 175 12.45 7.86 10.72
N PHE A 176 11.52 6.96 10.42
CA PHE A 176 10.10 7.29 10.31
C PHE A 176 9.47 7.80 11.61
N ALA A 177 9.94 7.32 12.76
CA ALA A 177 9.53 7.86 14.05
C ALA A 177 9.91 9.34 14.21
N ARG A 178 11.12 9.73 13.75
CA ARG A 178 11.57 11.14 13.78
C ARG A 178 10.73 12.05 12.86
N SER A 179 10.27 11.54 11.72
CA SER A 179 9.36 12.28 10.83
C SER A 179 7.90 12.20 11.28
N ARG A 180 7.61 11.58 12.43
CA ARG A 180 6.26 11.39 12.97
C ARG A 180 5.31 10.75 11.95
N THR A 181 5.76 9.73 11.25
CA THR A 181 4.92 8.98 10.32
C THR A 181 3.76 8.33 11.06
N ASP A 182 2.53 8.60 10.62
CA ASP A 182 1.30 8.16 11.27
C ASP A 182 0.84 6.78 10.81
N VAL A 183 0.96 6.51 9.50
CA VAL A 183 0.40 5.30 8.88
C VAL A 183 1.34 4.73 7.83
N PHE A 184 1.45 3.41 7.79
CA PHE A 184 2.05 2.64 6.70
C PHE A 184 0.96 1.88 5.96
N LEU A 185 0.84 2.09 4.64
CA LEU A 185 -0.02 1.32 3.75
C LEU A 185 0.83 0.29 3.01
N THR A 186 0.56 -1.01 3.24
CA THR A 186 1.38 -2.11 2.72
C THR A 186 0.54 -3.22 2.10
N GLY A 187 1.17 -4.08 1.29
CA GLY A 187 0.55 -5.26 0.68
C GLY A 187 1.37 -6.54 0.93
N HIS A 188 1.60 -7.31 -0.15
CA HIS A 188 2.50 -8.46 -0.24
C HIS A 188 2.04 -9.76 0.42
N LEU A 189 1.43 -9.74 1.59
CA LEU A 189 1.04 -10.98 2.29
C LEU A 189 -0.32 -11.52 1.83
N HIS A 190 -1.04 -10.80 0.98
CA HIS A 190 -2.35 -11.15 0.44
C HIS A 190 -3.41 -11.40 1.54
N ALA A 191 -3.26 -10.76 2.66
CA ALA A 191 -4.17 -10.83 3.80
C ALA A 191 -4.34 -9.43 4.41
N SER A 192 -5.58 -9.08 4.71
CA SER A 192 -5.90 -7.78 5.31
C SER A 192 -5.62 -7.82 6.81
N ARG A 193 -4.93 -6.77 7.29
CA ARG A 193 -4.59 -6.68 8.72
C ARG A 193 -4.33 -5.25 9.13
N ILE A 194 -4.75 -4.91 10.34
CA ILE A 194 -4.37 -3.67 11.01
C ILE A 194 -3.49 -4.00 12.20
N SER A 195 -2.41 -3.26 12.36
CA SER A 195 -1.50 -3.40 13.50
C SER A 195 -0.85 -2.08 13.86
N GLN A 196 -0.05 -2.08 14.92
CA GLN A 196 0.65 -0.91 15.44
C GLN A 196 2.14 -1.19 15.56
N THR A 197 2.97 -0.25 15.10
CA THR A 197 4.44 -0.40 15.11
C THR A 197 5.02 -0.48 16.52
N GLY A 198 4.38 0.16 17.51
CA GLY A 198 4.83 0.18 18.91
C GLY A 198 4.97 -1.19 19.54
N LYS A 199 4.18 -2.19 19.09
CA LYS A 199 4.27 -3.58 19.57
C LYS A 199 5.57 -4.27 19.18
N ARG A 200 6.11 -3.95 17.98
CA ARG A 200 7.36 -4.55 17.45
C ARG A 200 8.58 -3.71 17.75
N TYR A 201 8.53 -2.40 17.50
CA TYR A 201 9.73 -1.55 17.49
C TYR A 201 10.00 -0.84 18.81
N ARG A 202 8.99 -0.67 19.67
CA ARG A 202 9.10 -0.08 21.01
C ARG A 202 9.86 1.24 21.04
N ILE A 203 9.58 2.12 20.09
CA ILE A 203 10.19 3.46 20.01
C ILE A 203 9.38 4.39 20.95
N PRO A 204 10.01 4.99 21.98
CA PRO A 204 9.31 5.89 22.90
C PRO A 204 8.64 7.06 22.16
N GLY A 205 7.39 7.37 22.53
CA GLY A 205 6.62 8.48 21.96
C GLY A 205 6.23 8.28 20.48
N HIS A 206 6.27 7.04 19.95
CA HIS A 206 5.87 6.77 18.57
C HIS A 206 5.27 5.38 18.36
N SER A 207 4.02 5.37 17.92
CA SER A 207 3.35 4.16 17.44
C SER A 207 2.48 4.52 16.23
N ALA A 208 2.91 4.11 15.05
CA ALA A 208 2.17 4.28 13.79
C ALA A 208 1.22 3.10 13.53
N LEU A 209 0.15 3.34 12.77
CA LEU A 209 -0.69 2.28 12.23
C LEU A 209 -0.02 1.61 11.04
N VAL A 210 -0.17 0.31 10.91
CA VAL A 210 0.20 -0.45 9.71
C VAL A 210 -1.07 -1.09 9.15
N LEU A 211 -1.50 -0.59 8.00
CA LEU A 211 -2.61 -1.13 7.24
C LEU A 211 -2.04 -2.01 6.13
N GLN A 212 -2.24 -3.29 6.27
CA GLN A 212 -1.94 -4.25 5.23
C GLN A 212 -3.21 -4.54 4.44
N ALA A 213 -3.15 -4.43 3.11
CA ALA A 213 -4.25 -4.79 2.24
C ALA A 213 -4.08 -6.23 1.74
N GLY A 214 -5.20 -6.90 1.54
CA GLY A 214 -5.30 -8.13 0.76
C GLY A 214 -5.13 -7.85 -0.74
N THR A 215 -5.48 -8.83 -1.57
CA THR A 215 -5.44 -8.66 -3.03
C THR A 215 -6.71 -7.96 -3.53
N ALA A 216 -6.57 -6.84 -4.25
CA ALA A 216 -7.74 -6.12 -4.72
C ALA A 216 -8.43 -6.81 -5.91
N THR A 217 -7.68 -7.47 -6.80
CA THR A 217 -8.19 -8.05 -8.04
C THR A 217 -7.66 -9.44 -8.39
N SER A 218 -6.75 -10.02 -7.60
CA SER A 218 -6.11 -11.29 -7.95
C SER A 218 -7.10 -12.45 -7.93
N SER A 219 -7.04 -13.33 -8.95
CA SER A 219 -7.73 -14.61 -8.96
C SER A 219 -7.03 -15.68 -8.10
N ARG A 220 -5.89 -15.34 -7.49
CA ARG A 220 -5.16 -16.21 -6.57
C ARG A 220 -5.71 -16.04 -5.16
N GLU A 221 -6.90 -16.57 -4.94
CA GLU A 221 -7.48 -16.70 -3.60
C GLU A 221 -6.61 -17.64 -2.77
N ARG A 222 -5.77 -17.09 -1.90
CA ARG A 222 -4.95 -17.90 -0.99
C ARG A 222 -5.55 -18.02 0.39
N LEU A 223 -6.09 -16.94 0.92
CA LEU A 223 -6.62 -16.87 2.29
C LEU A 223 -7.90 -16.02 2.39
N GLU A 224 -8.06 -15.02 1.53
CA GLU A 224 -9.17 -14.06 1.59
C GLU A 224 -9.70 -13.77 0.18
N ALA A 225 -10.97 -13.41 0.08
CA ALA A 225 -11.57 -12.87 -1.13
C ALA A 225 -10.91 -11.53 -1.51
N ASN A 226 -11.12 -11.06 -2.74
CA ASN A 226 -10.62 -9.76 -3.16
C ASN A 226 -11.09 -8.67 -2.19
N ALA A 227 -10.18 -7.81 -1.78
CA ALA A 227 -10.44 -6.83 -0.73
C ALA A 227 -9.61 -5.56 -0.89
N PHE A 228 -10.10 -4.46 -0.31
CA PHE A 228 -9.36 -3.22 -0.17
C PHE A 228 -9.72 -2.50 1.13
N ASN A 229 -8.88 -1.54 1.54
CA ASN A 229 -9.12 -0.75 2.74
C ASN A 229 -9.51 0.69 2.38
N VAL A 230 -10.34 1.29 3.22
CA VAL A 230 -10.62 2.73 3.23
C VAL A 230 -10.13 3.29 4.55
N LEU A 231 -9.22 4.23 4.50
CA LEU A 231 -8.72 4.98 5.64
C LEU A 231 -9.32 6.38 5.62
N ARG A 232 -10.05 6.74 6.66
CA ARG A 232 -10.43 8.14 6.93
C ARG A 232 -9.60 8.63 8.10
N ILE A 233 -8.81 9.68 7.87
CA ILE A 233 -7.84 10.15 8.86
C ILE A 233 -7.83 11.67 8.97
N ASP A 234 -7.65 12.14 10.18
CA ASP A 234 -7.21 13.49 10.51
C ASP A 234 -6.13 13.45 11.62
N ARG A 235 -5.84 14.59 12.22
CA ARG A 235 -4.82 14.70 13.26
C ARG A 235 -5.08 13.82 14.49
N SER A 236 -6.33 13.60 14.85
CA SER A 236 -6.74 13.00 16.13
C SER A 236 -7.38 11.63 16.01
N GLN A 237 -7.93 11.32 14.85
CA GLN A 237 -8.72 10.11 14.65
C GLN A 237 -8.38 9.44 13.32
N ALA A 238 -8.44 8.11 13.32
CA ALA A 238 -8.39 7.29 12.12
C ALA A 238 -9.52 6.24 12.16
N VAL A 239 -10.28 6.16 11.07
CA VAL A 239 -11.31 5.15 10.88
C VAL A 239 -10.93 4.31 9.67
N ILE A 240 -10.85 3.00 9.86
CA ILE A 240 -10.47 2.06 8.82
C ILE A 240 -11.63 1.14 8.54
N GLU A 241 -12.06 1.11 7.28
CA GLU A 241 -13.11 0.21 6.79
C GLU A 241 -12.49 -0.83 5.86
N HIS A 242 -12.89 -2.07 6.00
CA HIS A 242 -12.44 -3.17 5.17
C HIS A 242 -13.55 -3.59 4.21
N PHE A 243 -13.30 -3.47 2.91
CA PHE A 243 -14.23 -3.83 1.84
C PHE A 243 -13.80 -5.15 1.22
N VAL A 244 -14.74 -6.09 1.11
CA VAL A 244 -14.53 -7.44 0.58
C VAL A 244 -15.48 -7.74 -0.56
N TRP A 245 -14.97 -8.37 -1.61
CA TRP A 245 -15.74 -8.86 -2.72
C TRP A 245 -16.68 -9.99 -2.27
N SER A 246 -17.96 -9.85 -2.60
CA SER A 246 -19.00 -10.85 -2.36
C SER A 246 -19.71 -11.18 -3.65
N SER A 247 -19.62 -12.43 -4.09
CA SER A 247 -20.39 -12.96 -5.23
C SER A 247 -21.86 -13.06 -4.86
N THR A 248 -22.76 -12.70 -5.77
CA THR A 248 -24.22 -12.80 -5.58
C THR A 248 -24.80 -14.15 -6.01
N GLY A 249 -23.97 -15.13 -6.36
CA GLY A 249 -24.41 -16.46 -6.81
C GLY A 249 -24.82 -16.53 -8.29
N MET A 250 -25.02 -15.43 -8.98
CA MET A 250 -25.13 -15.39 -10.43
C MET A 250 -23.73 -15.36 -11.05
N ALA A 251 -23.50 -16.06 -12.15
CA ALA A 251 -22.20 -16.13 -12.80
C ALA A 251 -21.64 -14.72 -13.07
N GLY A 252 -20.62 -14.36 -12.33
CA GLY A 252 -19.88 -13.11 -12.49
C GLY A 252 -20.45 -11.86 -11.82
N ALA A 253 -21.62 -11.92 -11.19
CA ALA A 253 -22.17 -10.78 -10.46
C ALA A 253 -21.66 -10.75 -9.00
N GLY A 254 -21.38 -9.56 -8.50
CA GLY A 254 -20.92 -9.35 -7.13
C GLY A 254 -20.70 -7.87 -6.83
N ALA A 255 -20.41 -7.57 -5.58
CA ALA A 255 -20.11 -6.22 -5.14
C ALA A 255 -19.09 -6.24 -4.00
N PHE A 256 -18.36 -5.14 -3.84
CA PHE A 256 -17.58 -4.91 -2.64
C PHE A 256 -18.47 -4.40 -1.51
N LYS A 257 -18.40 -5.06 -0.36
CA LYS A 257 -19.17 -4.70 0.84
C LYS A 257 -18.22 -4.53 2.02
N THR A 258 -18.54 -3.57 2.90
CA THR A 258 -17.79 -3.42 4.14
C THR A 258 -18.08 -4.59 5.08
N LEU A 259 -17.03 -5.18 5.66
CA LEU A 259 -17.13 -6.20 6.72
C LEU A 259 -17.17 -5.59 8.11
N GLY A 260 -16.72 -4.36 8.27
CA GLY A 260 -16.64 -3.68 9.55
C GLY A 260 -15.74 -2.47 9.50
N GLN A 261 -15.67 -1.79 10.62
CA GLN A 261 -14.78 -0.65 10.80
C GLN A 261 -14.02 -0.75 12.12
N GLU A 262 -12.80 -0.28 12.14
CA GLU A 262 -11.99 -0.09 13.33
C GLU A 262 -11.68 1.39 13.51
N ARG A 263 -11.72 1.87 14.77
CA ARG A 263 -11.47 3.25 15.11
C ARG A 263 -10.22 3.35 15.97
N PHE A 264 -9.47 4.42 15.74
CA PHE A 264 -8.25 4.71 16.47
C PHE A 264 -8.24 6.18 16.85
N ALA A 265 -7.90 6.47 18.10
CA ALA A 265 -7.59 7.79 18.59
C ALA A 265 -6.08 7.96 18.70
N ARG A 266 -5.61 9.19 18.55
CA ARG A 266 -4.20 9.53 18.70
C ARG A 266 -3.95 10.16 20.07
N ASP A 267 -2.92 9.69 20.75
CA ASP A 267 -2.38 10.29 21.97
C ASP A 267 -0.88 10.63 21.82
N ASP A 268 -0.22 10.94 22.94
CA ASP A 268 1.20 11.33 22.97
C ASP A 268 2.14 10.20 22.54
N ASP A 269 1.73 8.93 22.70
CA ASP A 269 2.48 7.73 22.33
C ASP A 269 2.15 7.22 20.91
N GLY A 270 1.15 7.81 20.25
CA GLY A 270 0.72 7.44 18.90
C GLY A 270 -0.73 6.97 18.82
N TRP A 271 -1.02 6.02 17.95
CA TRP A 271 -2.38 5.55 17.70
C TRP A 271 -2.80 4.41 18.62
N ARG A 272 -4.02 4.48 19.19
CA ARG A 272 -4.65 3.45 20.02
C ARG A 272 -6.03 3.09 19.49
N ALA A 273 -6.39 1.80 19.54
CA ALA A 273 -7.74 1.34 19.24
C ALA A 273 -8.74 1.87 20.29
N GLU A 274 -9.88 2.31 19.81
CA GLU A 274 -11.03 2.73 20.63
C GLU A 274 -11.90 1.54 21.04
#